data_1cbcb06ecdcddaeb0416244da458c687
#
_entry.id   1cbcb06ecdcddaeb0416244da458c687
#
_cell.length_a   1.000
_cell.length_b   1.000
_cell.length_c   1.000
_cell.angle_alpha   90.00
_cell.angle_beta   90.00
_cell.angle_gamma   90.00
#
_symmetry.space_group_name_H-M   'P 1'
#
loop_
_entity.id
_entity.type
_entity.pdbx_description
1 polymer ?
#
loop_
_entity_poly.entity_id
_entity_poly.type
_entity_poly.pdbx_seq_one_letter_code
_entity_poly.pdbx_strand_id
1 'polypeptide(L)'
;MEKSWVKTFERQEQDSQELSLCHCGYSICAPGHSFGPAVRPNYILHYVLDGRGTYRIGSRTYHLEREQGFLIEPNVMTFYQADAQQPWTYLWIGFQGTRADQLMREIGLSYRVPTFSSGCGAELLQIVQQILQSDRADVEQRLFVQAQMYTFFSRIAHGVFIQNG
;
A
#
# COMPACT_ATOMS: atom_id res chain seq x y z
N MET A 1 1.10 21.17 -6.33
CA MET A 1 1.02 21.29 -4.87
C MET A 1 0.67 19.93 -4.26
N GLU A 2 1.35 19.58 -3.19
CA GLU A 2 1.16 18.28 -2.56
C GLU A 2 -0.07 18.27 -1.65
N LYS A 3 -0.82 17.17 -1.69
CA LYS A 3 -1.96 16.94 -0.80
C LYS A 3 -1.97 15.49 -0.35
N SER A 4 -2.23 15.28 0.93
CA SER A 4 -2.28 13.93 1.51
C SER A 4 -3.46 13.77 2.43
N TRP A 5 -4.04 12.57 2.40
CA TRP A 5 -5.09 12.15 3.31
C TRP A 5 -4.62 10.87 3.97
N VAL A 6 -4.49 10.89 5.30
CA VAL A 6 -3.86 9.80 6.05
C VAL A 6 -4.69 9.48 7.27
N LYS A 7 -4.81 8.21 7.60
CA LYS A 7 -5.36 7.77 8.87
C LYS A 7 -4.45 6.69 9.46
N THR A 8 -4.06 6.88 10.72
CA THR A 8 -3.24 5.94 11.47
C THR A 8 -4.08 5.32 12.58
N PHE A 9 -3.97 4.02 12.75
CA PHE A 9 -4.68 3.29 13.79
C PHE A 9 -3.67 2.78 14.81
N GLU A 10 -3.90 3.08 16.08
CA GLU A 10 -3.13 2.47 17.15
C GLU A 10 -3.56 1.02 17.31
N ARG A 11 -2.57 0.16 17.57
CA ARG A 11 -2.86 -1.25 17.78
C ARG A 11 -3.70 -1.42 19.04
N GLN A 12 -4.80 -2.14 18.90
CA GLN A 12 -5.71 -2.46 19.97
C GLN A 12 -5.56 -3.93 20.37
N GLU A 13 -5.89 -4.24 21.62
CA GLU A 13 -5.87 -5.62 22.09
C GLU A 13 -6.82 -6.52 21.29
N GLN A 14 -7.92 -5.93 20.79
CA GLN A 14 -8.92 -6.66 20.00
C GLN A 14 -8.51 -6.88 18.55
N ASP A 15 -7.43 -6.25 18.09
CA ASP A 15 -6.99 -6.39 16.71
C ASP A 15 -6.52 -7.81 16.44
N SER A 16 -6.77 -8.27 15.21
CA SER A 16 -6.31 -9.58 14.79
C SER A 16 -4.78 -9.64 14.83
N GLN A 17 -4.24 -10.70 15.41
CA GLN A 17 -2.80 -10.95 15.41
C GLN A 17 -2.33 -11.50 14.06
N GLU A 18 -3.21 -12.06 13.28
CA GLU A 18 -2.87 -12.60 11.96
C GLU A 18 -2.65 -11.49 10.95
N LEU A 19 -3.52 -10.47 10.95
CA LEU A 19 -3.41 -9.37 10.01
C LEU A 19 -4.26 -8.21 10.53
N SER A 20 -3.64 -7.04 10.64
CA SER A 20 -4.34 -5.82 11.07
C SER A 20 -3.81 -4.60 10.32
N LEU A 21 -4.70 -3.63 10.10
CA LEU A 21 -4.37 -2.38 9.44
C LEU A 21 -3.70 -1.42 10.41
N CYS A 22 -2.56 -0.87 10.01
CA CYS A 22 -1.82 0.13 10.79
C CYS A 22 -2.12 1.55 10.33
N HIS A 23 -2.19 1.78 9.03
CA HIS A 23 -2.49 3.09 8.46
C HIS A 23 -2.90 2.93 7.00
N CYS A 24 -3.53 3.96 6.46
CA CYS A 24 -3.82 4.02 5.05
C CYS A 24 -3.96 5.47 4.63
N GLY A 25 -3.92 5.70 3.32
CA GLY A 25 -4.11 7.03 2.79
C GLY A 25 -3.90 7.10 1.29
N TYR A 26 -3.95 8.31 0.78
CA TYR A 26 -3.53 8.59 -0.59
C TYR A 26 -2.93 10.00 -0.64
N SER A 27 -2.04 10.20 -1.61
CA SER A 27 -1.32 11.46 -1.76
C SER A 27 -1.21 11.84 -3.22
N ILE A 28 -1.45 13.12 -3.48
CA ILE A 28 -1.11 13.76 -4.76
C ILE A 28 0.25 14.40 -4.52
N CYS A 29 1.31 13.81 -5.06
CA CYS A 29 2.67 14.20 -4.71
C CYS A 29 3.15 15.40 -5.53
N ALA A 30 3.98 16.22 -4.91
CA ALA A 30 4.70 17.31 -5.60
C ALA A 30 5.81 16.71 -6.46
N PRO A 31 6.24 17.42 -7.53
CA PRO A 31 7.38 16.95 -8.33
C PRO A 31 8.61 16.68 -7.47
N GLY A 32 9.19 15.50 -7.65
CA GLY A 32 10.39 15.10 -6.93
C GLY A 32 10.20 14.74 -5.46
N HIS A 33 8.98 14.76 -4.96
CA HIS A 33 8.72 14.38 -3.57
C HIS A 33 9.25 12.99 -3.30
N SER A 34 10.01 12.82 -2.23
CA SER A 34 10.66 11.55 -1.92
C SER A 34 10.44 11.14 -0.47
N PHE A 35 10.59 9.85 -0.21
CA PHE A 35 10.59 9.29 1.11
C PHE A 35 11.75 8.31 1.25
N GLY A 36 12.55 8.51 2.30
CA GLY A 36 13.68 7.63 2.59
C GLY A 36 15.02 8.29 2.24
N PRO A 37 16.11 7.51 2.26
CA PRO A 37 16.15 6.08 2.62
C PRO A 37 15.62 5.84 4.04
N ALA A 38 14.81 4.80 4.20
CA ALA A 38 14.22 4.51 5.50
C ALA A 38 13.93 3.02 5.65
N VAL A 39 13.91 2.58 6.90
CA VAL A 39 13.45 1.24 7.29
C VAL A 39 12.11 1.43 7.98
N ARG A 40 11.08 0.77 7.51
CA ARG A 40 9.73 0.95 8.03
C ARG A 40 9.41 -0.13 9.07
N PRO A 41 8.52 0.16 10.03
CA PRO A 41 8.20 -0.80 11.10
C PRO A 41 7.20 -1.89 10.69
N ASN A 42 6.48 -1.71 9.59
CA ASN A 42 5.45 -2.65 9.15
C ASN A 42 5.42 -2.73 7.63
N TYR A 43 4.67 -3.67 7.09
CA TYR A 43 4.45 -3.78 5.65
C TYR A 43 3.66 -2.58 5.15
N ILE A 44 4.02 -2.08 3.96
CA ILE A 44 3.27 -1.02 3.29
C ILE A 44 3.15 -1.40 1.82
N LEU A 45 1.92 -1.38 1.33
CA LEU A 45 1.64 -1.66 -0.07
C LEU A 45 1.14 -0.38 -0.72
N HIS A 46 1.91 0.14 -1.69
CA HIS A 46 1.59 1.33 -2.46
C HIS A 46 1.02 0.96 -3.81
N TYR A 47 0.13 1.79 -4.32
CA TYR A 47 -0.46 1.61 -5.65
C TYR A 47 -0.56 2.97 -6.35
N VAL A 48 -0.04 3.04 -7.58
CA VAL A 48 0.01 4.28 -8.34
C VAL A 48 -1.30 4.47 -9.10
N LEU A 49 -2.01 5.56 -8.80
CA LEU A 49 -3.27 5.91 -9.45
C LEU A 49 -3.06 6.70 -10.73
N ASP A 50 -2.02 7.52 -10.77
CA ASP A 50 -1.71 8.39 -11.90
C ASP A 50 -0.26 8.86 -11.79
N GLY A 51 0.32 9.32 -12.90
CA GLY A 51 1.70 9.77 -12.91
C GLY A 51 2.70 8.63 -12.81
N ARG A 52 3.92 8.95 -12.41
CA ARG A 52 5.00 7.95 -12.32
C ARG A 52 6.03 8.34 -11.27
N GLY A 53 6.89 7.38 -10.94
CA GLY A 53 7.97 7.58 -10.00
C GLY A 53 8.93 6.40 -9.99
N THR A 54 9.87 6.41 -9.06
CA THR A 54 10.85 5.35 -8.90
C THR A 54 10.81 4.78 -7.49
N TYR A 55 11.10 3.49 -7.38
CA TYR A 55 11.21 2.78 -6.12
C TYR A 55 12.54 2.04 -6.11
N ARG A 56 13.32 2.20 -5.04
CA ARG A 56 14.66 1.64 -4.95
C ARG A 56 14.81 0.78 -3.70
N ILE A 57 15.35 -0.43 -3.89
CA ILE A 57 15.75 -1.34 -2.83
C ILE A 57 17.19 -1.74 -3.11
N GLY A 58 18.13 -1.36 -2.23
CA GLY A 58 19.55 -1.62 -2.46
C GLY A 58 20.02 -1.01 -3.76
N SER A 59 20.59 -1.84 -4.64
CA SER A 59 21.08 -1.41 -5.95
C SER A 59 20.01 -1.50 -7.05
N ARG A 60 18.81 -1.98 -6.72
CA ARG A 60 17.74 -2.17 -7.70
C ARG A 60 16.83 -0.96 -7.72
N THR A 61 16.51 -0.48 -8.93
CA THR A 61 15.59 0.63 -9.16
C THR A 61 14.46 0.15 -10.05
N TYR A 62 13.23 0.46 -9.63
CA TYR A 62 12.01 0.13 -10.36
C TYR A 62 11.32 1.41 -10.77
N HIS A 63 10.88 1.47 -12.04
CA HIS A 63 10.12 2.59 -12.56
C HIS A 63 8.66 2.17 -12.60
N LEU A 64 7.81 2.94 -11.95
CA LEU A 64 6.40 2.61 -11.82
C LEU A 64 5.51 3.73 -12.33
N GLU A 65 4.39 3.32 -12.91
CA GLU A 65 3.39 4.24 -13.42
C GLU A 65 2.00 3.74 -13.08
N ARG A 66 0.98 4.37 -13.62
CA ARG A 66 -0.42 4.04 -13.36
C ARG A 66 -0.68 2.53 -13.43
N GLU A 67 -1.48 2.02 -12.49
CA GLU A 67 -1.88 0.62 -12.37
C GLU A 67 -0.75 -0.31 -11.91
N GLN A 68 0.34 0.26 -11.43
CA GLN A 68 1.43 -0.50 -10.85
C GLN A 68 1.60 -0.14 -9.37
N GLY A 69 2.16 -1.05 -8.61
CA GLY A 69 2.36 -0.83 -7.20
C GLY A 69 3.64 -1.47 -6.70
N PHE A 70 3.96 -1.20 -5.45
CA PHE A 70 5.17 -1.74 -4.83
C PHE A 70 4.96 -2.04 -3.35
N LEU A 71 5.65 -3.09 -2.90
CA LEU A 71 5.61 -3.55 -1.52
C LEU A 71 6.86 -3.09 -0.79
N ILE A 72 6.67 -2.52 0.41
CA ILE A 72 7.74 -2.26 1.36
C ILE A 72 7.58 -3.28 2.48
N GLU A 73 8.65 -4.07 2.74
CA GLU A 73 8.68 -4.99 3.87
C GLU A 73 9.33 -4.34 5.08
N PRO A 74 8.96 -4.72 6.30
CA PRO A 74 9.66 -4.24 7.49
C PRO A 74 11.12 -4.71 7.46
N ASN A 75 11.99 -3.94 8.07
CA ASN A 75 13.42 -4.22 8.19
C ASN A 75 14.21 -4.15 6.89
N VAL A 76 13.62 -3.64 5.82
CA VAL A 76 14.28 -3.45 4.53
C VAL A 76 14.39 -1.95 4.26
N MET A 77 15.60 -1.49 3.94
CA MET A 77 15.80 -0.08 3.61
C MET A 77 15.31 0.21 2.20
N THR A 78 14.46 1.21 2.06
CA THR A 78 13.84 1.57 0.78
C THR A 78 13.82 3.07 0.58
N PHE A 79 13.71 3.47 -0.69
CA PHE A 79 13.58 4.87 -1.09
C PHE A 79 12.63 4.94 -2.27
N TYR A 80 11.72 5.92 -2.27
CA TYR A 80 10.87 6.14 -3.44
C TYR A 80 10.69 7.63 -3.69
N GLN A 81 10.47 7.98 -4.95
CA GLN A 81 10.45 9.37 -5.36
C GLN A 81 9.52 9.58 -6.55
N ALA A 82 8.68 10.61 -6.46
CA ALA A 82 7.82 11.03 -7.55
C ALA A 82 8.66 11.66 -8.68
N ASP A 83 8.22 11.42 -9.93
CA ASP A 83 8.86 12.00 -11.09
C ASP A 83 8.82 13.53 -11.04
N ALA A 84 9.83 14.18 -11.59
CA ALA A 84 9.93 15.64 -11.58
C ALA A 84 8.95 16.32 -12.55
N GLN A 85 8.49 15.61 -13.56
CA GLN A 85 7.61 16.16 -14.59
C GLN A 85 6.18 15.63 -14.51
N GLN A 86 6.01 14.34 -14.17
CA GLN A 86 4.71 13.70 -14.01
C GLN A 86 4.67 12.99 -12.67
N PRO A 87 4.64 13.75 -11.56
CA PRO A 87 4.68 13.15 -10.23
C PRO A 87 3.45 12.28 -9.99
N TRP A 88 3.66 11.18 -9.31
CA TRP A 88 2.59 10.23 -9.07
C TRP A 88 1.58 10.70 -8.01
N THR A 89 0.37 10.22 -8.18
CA THR A 89 -0.65 10.14 -7.14
C THR A 89 -0.71 8.67 -6.74
N TYR A 90 -0.56 8.36 -5.46
CA TYR A 90 -0.62 6.98 -5.00
C TYR A 90 -1.51 6.83 -3.77
N LEU A 91 -1.96 5.63 -3.55
CA LEU A 91 -2.58 5.23 -2.31
C LEU A 91 -1.74 4.14 -1.66
N TRP A 92 -1.98 3.90 -0.38
CA TRP A 92 -1.26 2.86 0.34
C TRP A 92 -2.08 2.31 1.50
N ILE A 93 -1.74 1.09 1.91
CA ILE A 93 -2.15 0.57 3.20
C ILE A 93 -0.91 0.03 3.91
N GLY A 94 -0.82 0.32 5.21
CA GLY A 94 0.20 -0.25 6.09
C GLY A 94 -0.45 -1.30 6.96
N PHE A 95 0.19 -2.45 7.08
CA PHE A 95 -0.39 -3.58 7.79
C PHE A 95 0.69 -4.40 8.47
N GLN A 96 0.26 -5.22 9.42
CA GLN A 96 1.15 -6.11 10.16
C GLN A 96 0.40 -7.36 10.56
N GLY A 97 1.12 -8.38 10.97
CA GLY A 97 0.52 -9.60 11.45
C GLY A 97 1.37 -10.82 11.16
N THR A 98 1.07 -11.91 11.84
CA THR A 98 1.83 -13.16 11.71
C THR A 98 1.67 -13.80 10.34
N ARG A 99 0.61 -13.44 9.59
CA ARG A 99 0.36 -13.98 8.25
C ARG A 99 0.64 -12.99 7.12
N ALA A 100 1.19 -11.81 7.44
CA ALA A 100 1.43 -10.79 6.42
C ALA A 100 2.44 -11.27 5.37
N ASP A 101 3.54 -11.87 5.79
CA ASP A 101 4.55 -12.38 4.89
C ASP A 101 4.00 -13.46 3.95
N GLN A 102 3.30 -14.43 4.52
CA GLN A 102 2.71 -15.51 3.73
C GLN A 102 1.69 -14.97 2.72
N LEU A 103 0.84 -14.04 3.13
CA LEU A 103 -0.15 -13.45 2.23
C LEU A 103 0.51 -12.74 1.05
N MET A 104 1.55 -11.95 1.31
CA MET A 104 2.26 -11.26 0.25
C MET A 104 2.90 -12.25 -0.72
N ARG A 105 3.49 -13.32 -0.21
CA ARG A 105 4.08 -14.37 -1.05
C ARG A 105 3.03 -15.09 -1.89
N GLU A 106 1.86 -15.33 -1.34
CA GLU A 106 0.76 -15.96 -2.09
C GLU A 106 0.29 -15.08 -3.25
N ILE A 107 0.35 -13.76 -3.09
CA ILE A 107 0.05 -12.81 -4.16
C ILE A 107 1.20 -12.73 -5.16
N GLY A 108 2.40 -13.12 -4.74
CA GLY A 108 3.60 -13.10 -5.60
C GLY A 108 4.54 -11.94 -5.28
N LEU A 109 4.45 -11.37 -4.08
CA LEU A 109 5.21 -10.19 -3.68
C LEU A 109 6.17 -10.49 -2.55
N SER A 110 7.37 -9.92 -2.65
CA SER A 110 8.41 -9.95 -1.62
C SER A 110 9.41 -8.84 -1.89
N TYR A 111 10.41 -8.68 -1.01
CA TYR A 111 11.48 -7.70 -1.28
C TYR A 111 12.29 -8.06 -2.53
N ARG A 112 12.23 -9.30 -2.99
CA ARG A 112 12.91 -9.75 -4.22
C ARG A 112 12.07 -9.49 -5.46
N VAL A 113 10.74 -9.53 -5.33
CA VAL A 113 9.78 -9.25 -6.41
C VAL A 113 8.78 -8.24 -5.83
N PRO A 114 9.20 -6.97 -5.67
CA PRO A 114 8.41 -6.01 -4.88
C PRO A 114 7.36 -5.25 -5.67
N THR A 115 7.30 -5.41 -6.99
CA THR A 115 6.39 -4.62 -7.82
C THR A 115 5.34 -5.51 -8.48
N PHE A 116 4.20 -4.90 -8.81
CA PHE A 116 3.09 -5.62 -9.42
C PHE A 116 2.29 -4.68 -10.32
N SER A 117 1.46 -5.28 -11.18
CA SER A 117 0.50 -4.56 -12.01
C SER A 117 -0.89 -5.13 -11.75
N SER A 118 -1.88 -4.26 -11.63
CA SER A 118 -3.25 -4.67 -11.37
C SER A 118 -4.19 -3.51 -11.71
N GLY A 119 -5.17 -3.73 -12.59
CA GLY A 119 -6.08 -2.68 -13.04
C GLY A 119 -7.26 -2.42 -12.08
N CYS A 120 -6.99 -2.25 -10.80
CA CYS A 120 -8.03 -2.13 -9.78
C CYS A 120 -8.05 -0.77 -9.05
N GLY A 121 -7.48 0.28 -9.67
CA GLY A 121 -7.28 1.57 -9.00
C GLY A 121 -8.54 2.20 -8.44
N ALA A 122 -9.63 2.23 -9.21
CA ALA A 122 -10.88 2.83 -8.76
C ALA A 122 -11.45 2.12 -7.53
N GLU A 123 -11.37 0.79 -7.52
CA GLU A 123 -11.85 -0.01 -6.39
C GLU A 123 -10.98 0.23 -5.15
N LEU A 124 -9.65 0.25 -5.32
CA LEU A 124 -8.74 0.47 -4.21
C LEU A 124 -8.91 1.87 -3.60
N LEU A 125 -9.09 2.87 -4.44
CA LEU A 125 -9.31 4.23 -3.95
C LEU A 125 -10.60 4.33 -3.14
N GLN A 126 -11.67 3.70 -3.61
CA GLN A 126 -12.94 3.67 -2.87
C GLN A 126 -12.76 3.01 -1.51
N ILE A 127 -12.03 1.90 -1.44
CA ILE A 127 -11.76 1.20 -0.18
C ILE A 127 -11.00 2.11 0.78
N VAL A 128 -9.94 2.75 0.32
CA VAL A 128 -9.14 3.65 1.16
C VAL A 128 -9.99 4.82 1.66
N GLN A 129 -10.80 5.43 0.78
CA GLN A 129 -11.68 6.53 1.17
C GLN A 129 -12.69 6.12 2.24
N GLN A 130 -13.25 4.92 2.14
CA GLN A 130 -14.17 4.40 3.14
C GLN A 130 -13.48 4.18 4.49
N ILE A 131 -12.26 3.65 4.48
CA ILE A 131 -11.49 3.48 5.71
C ILE A 131 -11.15 4.83 6.34
N LEU A 132 -10.78 5.82 5.53
CA LEU A 132 -10.47 7.16 6.02
C LEU A 132 -11.65 7.80 6.77
N GLN A 133 -12.87 7.43 6.41
CA GLN A 133 -14.09 7.95 7.03
C GLN A 133 -14.50 7.16 8.27
N SER A 134 -13.90 6.00 8.51
CA SER A 134 -14.25 5.17 9.65
C SER A 134 -13.53 5.65 10.90
N ASP A 135 -14.05 5.32 12.07
CA ASP A 135 -13.37 5.66 13.30
C ASP A 135 -12.79 4.42 14.02
N ARG A 136 -13.14 3.23 13.64
CA ARG A 136 -12.64 1.95 14.19
C ARG A 136 -12.77 1.82 15.72
N ALA A 137 -13.54 2.69 16.36
CA ALA A 137 -13.65 2.68 17.83
C ALA A 137 -14.57 1.56 18.33
N ASP A 138 -15.63 1.24 17.59
CA ASP A 138 -16.56 0.19 18.00
C ASP A 138 -16.37 -1.07 17.17
N VAL A 139 -17.05 -2.13 17.58
CA VAL A 139 -16.91 -3.45 16.94
C VAL A 139 -17.35 -3.43 15.47
N GLU A 140 -18.42 -2.68 15.17
CA GLU A 140 -18.90 -2.58 13.80
C GLU A 140 -17.83 -1.97 12.88
N GLN A 141 -17.21 -0.88 13.30
CA GLN A 141 -16.16 -0.21 12.52
C GLN A 141 -14.90 -1.06 12.42
N ARG A 142 -14.52 -1.75 13.48
CA ARG A 142 -13.36 -2.65 13.43
C ARG A 142 -13.56 -3.78 12.42
N LEU A 143 -14.75 -4.36 12.41
CA LEU A 143 -15.09 -5.43 11.47
C LEU A 143 -15.13 -4.89 10.03
N PHE A 144 -15.70 -3.70 9.83
CA PHE A 144 -15.75 -3.07 8.53
C PHE A 144 -14.34 -2.81 7.97
N VAL A 145 -13.47 -2.21 8.78
CA VAL A 145 -12.09 -1.93 8.38
C VAL A 145 -11.33 -3.21 8.03
N GLN A 146 -11.51 -4.25 8.84
CA GLN A 146 -10.88 -5.55 8.58
C GLN A 146 -11.37 -6.14 7.26
N ALA A 147 -12.66 -6.08 7.01
CA ALA A 147 -13.24 -6.56 5.76
C ALA A 147 -12.72 -5.78 4.55
N GLN A 148 -12.62 -4.46 4.68
CA GLN A 148 -12.11 -3.61 3.61
C GLN A 148 -10.64 -3.91 3.29
N MET A 149 -9.82 -4.16 4.31
CA MET A 149 -8.42 -4.55 4.11
C MET A 149 -8.33 -5.85 3.32
N TYR A 150 -9.11 -6.87 3.69
CA TYR A 150 -9.11 -8.14 2.95
C TYR A 150 -9.63 -7.95 1.52
N THR A 151 -10.63 -7.12 1.33
CA THR A 151 -11.14 -6.79 -0.02
C THR A 151 -10.05 -6.13 -0.86
N PHE A 152 -9.28 -5.21 -0.26
CA PHE A 152 -8.15 -4.55 -0.91
C PHE A 152 -7.16 -5.59 -1.46
N PHE A 153 -6.71 -6.51 -0.62
CA PHE A 153 -5.79 -7.57 -1.05
C PHE A 153 -6.39 -8.47 -2.11
N SER A 154 -7.68 -8.79 -1.96
CA SER A 154 -8.39 -9.63 -2.94
C SER A 154 -8.41 -8.99 -4.33
N ARG A 155 -8.65 -7.68 -4.40
CA ARG A 155 -8.66 -6.96 -5.67
C ARG A 155 -7.28 -6.92 -6.31
N ILE A 156 -6.23 -6.70 -5.53
CA ILE A 156 -4.87 -6.75 -6.05
C ILE A 156 -4.55 -8.15 -6.56
N ALA A 157 -4.82 -9.18 -5.78
CA ALA A 157 -4.54 -10.57 -6.16
C ALA A 157 -5.27 -10.94 -7.46
N HIS A 158 -6.52 -10.56 -7.60
CA HIS A 158 -7.30 -10.82 -8.80
C HIS A 158 -6.61 -10.20 -10.03
N GLY A 159 -6.26 -8.92 -9.96
CA GLY A 159 -5.61 -8.24 -11.07
C GLY A 159 -4.23 -8.81 -11.41
N VAL A 160 -3.44 -9.16 -10.41
CA VAL A 160 -2.12 -9.76 -10.61
C VAL A 160 -2.27 -11.12 -11.32
N PHE A 161 -3.20 -11.97 -10.86
CA PHE A 161 -3.39 -13.29 -11.44
C PHE A 161 -3.92 -13.22 -12.88
N ILE A 162 -4.81 -12.29 -13.17
CA ILE A 162 -5.30 -12.09 -14.54
C ILE A 162 -4.15 -11.68 -15.46
N GLN A 163 -3.28 -10.78 -15.01
CA GLN A 163 -2.18 -10.28 -15.81
C GLN A 163 -1.09 -11.30 -16.05
N ASN A 164 -0.84 -12.18 -15.09
CA ASN A 164 0.22 -13.20 -15.15
C ASN A 164 -0.29 -14.55 -15.64
N GLY A 165 -1.61 -14.71 -15.64
CA GLY A 165 -2.25 -15.95 -16.05
C GLY A 165 -2.55 -16.00 -17.50
#